data_cb58fce6f43a5d4eccdd7d4e12942277
#
_entry.id   cb58fce6f43a5d4eccdd7d4e12942277
#
_cell.length_a   1.000
_cell.length_b   1.000
_cell.length_c   1.000
_cell.angle_alpha   90.00
_cell.angle_beta   90.00
_cell.angle_gamma   90.00
#
_symmetry.space_group_name_H-M   'P 1'
#
loop_
_entity.id
_entity.type
_entity.pdbx_description
1 polymer ?
#
loop_
_entity_poly.entity_id
_entity_poly.type
_entity_poly.pdbx_seq_one_letter_code
_entity_poly.pdbx_strand_id
1 'polypeptide(L)'
;YTVQFNIGDTTMGGWADGSSNVTKQTANPIPYNTALGASNVPAVKGKTGYGFVAWNTKADGTGTSYTDLSTYKVMGPDVIFYAQWEPRDGYTIHYNPNGGNLTTVTQTTVSGGAKLKWTDVVNNVMLSDAKNMKKLGCTFAGWFTAADFSGTRIDVAGSTTTFGQAVMAQQPGITEDDVPTLELYAKWVEKDYTVTYNAQLPTGSITIGNKTPVHWDSTNLRPAGNETLSADGYDFLGWNTKANGSGMTVTDATVFSAAYQNV
;
A
#
# COMPACT_ATOMS: atom_id res chain seq x y z
N TYR A 1 -47.29 -5.62 22.78
CA TYR A 1 -46.54 -4.41 22.46
C TYR A 1 -45.83 -4.58 21.13
N THR A 2 -45.67 -3.48 20.39
CA THR A 2 -44.91 -3.46 19.14
C THR A 2 -43.55 -2.83 19.37
N VAL A 3 -42.48 -3.46 18.88
CA VAL A 3 -41.14 -2.89 18.93
C VAL A 3 -40.81 -2.35 17.55
N GLN A 4 -40.30 -1.14 17.49
CA GLN A 4 -39.86 -0.50 16.25
C GLN A 4 -38.34 -0.48 16.17
N PHE A 5 -37.83 -0.53 14.93
CA PHE A 5 -36.42 -0.46 14.61
C PHE A 5 -36.22 0.64 13.57
N ASN A 6 -35.27 1.51 13.77
CA ASN A 6 -34.92 2.60 12.88
C ASN A 6 -33.46 2.44 12.44
N ILE A 7 -33.19 2.38 11.16
CA ILE A 7 -31.82 2.24 10.63
C ILE A 7 -31.00 3.53 10.68
N GLY A 8 -31.63 4.65 11.09
CA GLY A 8 -30.92 5.93 11.21
C GLY A 8 -30.45 6.48 9.86
N ASP A 9 -29.18 6.76 9.73
CA ASP A 9 -28.60 7.31 8.52
C ASP A 9 -28.50 6.24 7.40
N THR A 10 -29.33 6.40 6.39
CA THR A 10 -29.38 5.50 5.25
C THR A 10 -28.15 5.57 4.34
N THR A 11 -27.24 6.52 4.55
CA THR A 11 -25.95 6.56 3.84
C THR A 11 -24.92 5.62 4.48
N MET A 12 -25.09 5.29 5.77
CA MET A 12 -24.18 4.41 6.52
C MET A 12 -24.62 2.94 6.52
N GLY A 13 -25.95 2.69 6.43
CA GLY A 13 -26.45 1.32 6.47
C GLY A 13 -27.85 1.14 5.90
N GLY A 14 -28.35 -0.07 5.98
CA GLY A 14 -29.68 -0.45 5.52
C GLY A 14 -30.13 -1.80 6.06
N TRP A 15 -31.35 -2.21 5.68
CA TRP A 15 -31.84 -3.54 5.98
C TRP A 15 -31.13 -4.58 5.12
N ALA A 16 -30.81 -5.74 5.70
CA ALA A 16 -30.15 -6.81 4.97
C ALA A 16 -31.00 -7.37 3.82
N ASP A 17 -32.31 -7.24 3.89
CA ASP A 17 -33.24 -7.66 2.82
C ASP A 17 -33.40 -6.62 1.68
N GLY A 18 -32.66 -5.51 1.74
CA GLY A 18 -32.66 -4.46 0.71
C GLY A 18 -33.87 -3.54 0.73
N SER A 19 -34.77 -3.64 1.72
CA SER A 19 -35.92 -2.74 1.82
C SER A 19 -35.49 -1.29 2.10
N SER A 20 -36.20 -0.32 1.48
CA SER A 20 -35.84 1.12 1.54
C SER A 20 -36.47 1.88 2.71
N ASN A 21 -37.36 1.25 3.47
CA ASN A 21 -37.99 1.90 4.63
C ASN A 21 -36.94 2.23 5.69
N VAL A 22 -37.03 3.41 6.31
CA VAL A 22 -36.14 3.79 7.42
C VAL A 22 -36.50 3.03 8.69
N THR A 23 -37.77 2.66 8.86
CA THR A 23 -38.30 1.96 10.04
C THR A 23 -38.88 0.61 9.67
N LYS A 24 -38.73 -0.35 10.57
CA LYS A 24 -39.45 -1.63 10.63
C LYS A 24 -40.04 -1.84 12.01
N GLN A 25 -41.00 -2.73 12.12
CA GLN A 25 -41.58 -3.11 13.41
C GLN A 25 -41.75 -4.62 13.47
N THR A 26 -41.91 -5.16 14.69
CA THR A 26 -42.24 -6.56 14.88
C THR A 26 -43.54 -6.90 14.18
N ALA A 27 -43.56 -8.03 13.46
CA ALA A 27 -44.73 -8.47 12.69
C ALA A 27 -45.92 -8.80 13.61
N ASN A 28 -45.67 -9.32 14.81
CA ASN A 28 -46.65 -9.64 15.80
C ASN A 28 -46.37 -8.91 17.11
N PRO A 29 -47.42 -8.56 17.89
CA PRO A 29 -47.23 -7.99 19.21
C PRO A 29 -46.48 -8.96 20.15
N ILE A 30 -45.54 -8.39 20.93
CA ILE A 30 -44.79 -9.11 21.96
C ILE A 30 -45.50 -8.93 23.29
N PRO A 31 -45.80 -10.00 24.04
CA PRO A 31 -46.42 -9.88 25.37
C PRO A 31 -45.49 -9.14 26.35
N TYR A 32 -46.11 -8.54 27.35
CA TYR A 32 -45.39 -7.89 28.47
C TYR A 32 -44.39 -8.85 29.14
N ASN A 33 -43.20 -8.34 29.43
CA ASN A 33 -42.11 -9.09 30.11
C ASN A 33 -41.67 -10.34 29.34
N THR A 34 -41.87 -10.37 28.02
CA THR A 34 -41.42 -11.45 27.15
C THR A 34 -40.20 -11.02 26.39
N ALA A 35 -39.26 -11.95 26.17
CA ALA A 35 -38.07 -11.72 25.35
C ALA A 35 -38.47 -11.44 23.90
N LEU A 36 -37.80 -10.49 23.28
CA LEU A 36 -38.05 -10.12 21.88
C LEU A 36 -37.86 -11.30 20.91
N GLY A 37 -36.84 -12.11 21.14
CA GLY A 37 -36.49 -13.23 20.28
C GLY A 37 -35.76 -12.80 19.00
N ALA A 38 -34.81 -13.58 18.58
CA ALA A 38 -33.94 -13.27 17.42
C ALA A 38 -34.72 -13.07 16.11
N SER A 39 -35.80 -13.84 15.89
CA SER A 39 -36.64 -13.75 14.69
C SER A 39 -37.40 -12.42 14.55
N ASN A 40 -37.56 -11.68 15.62
CA ASN A 40 -38.22 -10.38 15.63
C ASN A 40 -37.24 -9.20 15.50
N VAL A 41 -35.93 -9.45 15.53
CA VAL A 41 -34.90 -8.44 15.30
C VAL A 41 -34.54 -8.44 13.81
N PRO A 42 -34.84 -7.35 13.08
CA PRO A 42 -34.53 -7.32 11.65
C PRO A 42 -33.03 -7.22 11.44
N ALA A 43 -32.53 -8.03 10.49
CA ALA A 43 -31.12 -8.00 10.11
C ALA A 43 -30.79 -6.69 9.38
N VAL A 44 -29.64 -6.12 9.68
CA VAL A 44 -29.11 -4.90 9.08
C VAL A 44 -27.74 -5.17 8.45
N LYS A 45 -27.38 -4.35 7.47
CA LYS A 45 -26.11 -4.40 6.77
C LYS A 45 -25.54 -2.99 6.61
N GLY A 46 -24.26 -2.81 6.95
CA GLY A 46 -23.54 -1.58 6.66
C GLY A 46 -23.42 -1.35 5.16
N LYS A 47 -23.43 -0.10 4.74
CA LYS A 47 -23.01 0.33 3.42
C LYS A 47 -21.50 0.49 3.36
N THR A 48 -20.98 0.66 2.15
CA THR A 48 -19.55 0.77 1.89
C THR A 48 -18.86 1.70 2.89
N GLY A 49 -17.91 1.17 3.63
CA GLY A 49 -17.12 1.89 4.61
C GLY A 49 -17.72 1.99 6.01
N TYR A 50 -18.88 1.38 6.27
CA TYR A 50 -19.54 1.41 7.58
C TYR A 50 -19.92 0.01 8.08
N GLY A 51 -19.78 -0.19 9.39
CA GLY A 51 -20.20 -1.39 10.12
C GLY A 51 -21.34 -1.10 11.06
N PHE A 52 -22.22 -2.09 11.27
CA PHE A 52 -23.21 -2.03 12.33
C PHE A 52 -22.54 -2.28 13.68
N VAL A 53 -22.81 -1.39 14.64
CA VAL A 53 -22.25 -1.50 16.01
C VAL A 53 -23.24 -2.14 16.94
N ALA A 54 -24.40 -1.54 17.08
CA ALA A 54 -25.41 -1.94 18.05
C ALA A 54 -26.77 -1.29 17.74
N TRP A 55 -27.80 -1.78 18.38
CA TRP A 55 -29.05 -1.10 18.55
C TRP A 55 -29.00 -0.20 19.80
N ASN A 56 -29.47 1.02 19.72
CA ASN A 56 -29.49 1.95 20.84
C ASN A 56 -30.92 2.48 21.12
N THR A 57 -31.22 2.77 22.35
CA THR A 57 -32.56 3.33 22.74
C THR A 57 -32.72 4.79 22.35
N LYS A 58 -31.65 5.47 21.89
CA LYS A 58 -31.68 6.84 21.39
C LYS A 58 -30.97 6.94 20.03
N ALA A 59 -31.49 7.80 19.17
CA ALA A 59 -30.94 8.00 17.83
C ALA A 59 -29.50 8.55 17.84
N ASP A 60 -29.15 9.37 18.84
CA ASP A 60 -27.82 9.97 18.99
C ASP A 60 -26.79 9.06 19.66
N GLY A 61 -27.15 7.80 19.95
CA GLY A 61 -26.27 6.82 20.58
C GLY A 61 -26.03 7.02 22.08
N THR A 62 -26.60 8.04 22.71
CA THR A 62 -26.40 8.32 24.14
C THR A 62 -27.26 7.46 25.09
N GLY A 63 -28.14 6.62 24.54
CA GLY A 63 -28.97 5.69 25.29
C GLY A 63 -28.26 4.38 25.63
N THR A 64 -29.05 3.37 25.96
CA THR A 64 -28.54 2.03 26.22
C THR A 64 -28.32 1.30 24.88
N SER A 65 -27.11 0.74 24.70
CA SER A 65 -26.73 -0.04 23.52
C SER A 65 -26.89 -1.54 23.75
N TYR A 66 -27.33 -2.23 22.70
CA TYR A 66 -27.51 -3.68 22.65
C TYR A 66 -26.88 -4.25 21.38
N THR A 67 -25.90 -5.12 21.52
CA THR A 67 -25.33 -5.88 20.41
C THR A 67 -26.22 -7.07 20.02
N ASP A 68 -27.01 -7.56 20.96
CA ASP A 68 -28.03 -8.58 20.78
C ASP A 68 -29.32 -8.17 21.52
N LEU A 69 -30.40 -8.08 20.78
CA LEU A 69 -31.72 -7.77 21.31
C LEU A 69 -32.60 -9.02 21.53
N SER A 70 -32.12 -10.20 21.20
CA SER A 70 -32.93 -11.44 21.28
C SER A 70 -33.45 -11.72 22.70
N THR A 71 -32.69 -11.34 23.70
CA THR A 71 -33.02 -11.52 25.11
C THR A 71 -33.66 -10.29 25.77
N TYR A 72 -33.81 -9.17 25.01
CA TYR A 72 -34.43 -7.95 25.52
C TYR A 72 -35.90 -8.21 25.89
N LYS A 73 -36.27 -7.90 27.14
CA LYS A 73 -37.65 -8.05 27.59
C LYS A 73 -38.47 -6.80 27.33
N VAL A 74 -39.57 -6.96 26.63
CA VAL A 74 -40.48 -5.86 26.29
C VAL A 74 -41.33 -5.50 27.51
N MET A 75 -41.04 -4.35 28.10
CA MET A 75 -41.66 -3.92 29.36
C MET A 75 -42.74 -2.83 29.20
N GLY A 76 -43.06 -2.43 27.99
CA GLY A 76 -44.05 -1.35 27.72
C GLY A 76 -44.23 -1.05 26.25
N PRO A 77 -45.14 -0.12 25.93
CA PRO A 77 -45.39 0.34 24.58
C PRO A 77 -44.25 1.25 24.08
N ASP A 78 -44.27 1.51 22.76
CA ASP A 78 -43.46 2.53 22.09
C ASP A 78 -41.94 2.35 22.26
N VAL A 79 -41.48 1.11 22.24
CA VAL A 79 -40.03 0.81 22.23
C VAL A 79 -39.50 0.99 20.83
N ILE A 80 -38.52 1.88 20.67
CA ILE A 80 -37.81 2.13 19.41
C ILE A 80 -36.32 1.87 19.63
N PHE A 81 -35.72 1.08 18.76
CA PHE A 81 -34.29 0.91 18.68
C PHE A 81 -33.73 1.56 17.44
N TYR A 82 -32.61 2.26 17.58
CA TYR A 82 -31.90 2.97 16.53
C TYR A 82 -30.59 2.24 16.23
N ALA A 83 -30.39 1.87 14.98
CA ALA A 83 -29.12 1.30 14.54
C ALA A 83 -28.00 2.33 14.69
N GLN A 84 -26.89 1.91 15.28
CA GLN A 84 -25.68 2.69 15.36
C GLN A 84 -24.67 2.15 14.38
N TRP A 85 -24.00 3.06 13.66
CA TRP A 85 -23.05 2.77 12.62
C TRP A 85 -21.74 3.43 12.93
N GLU A 86 -20.64 2.77 12.62
CA GLU A 86 -19.30 3.37 12.68
C GLU A 86 -18.56 3.15 11.38
N PRO A 87 -17.62 4.05 11.01
CA PRO A 87 -16.71 3.76 9.93
C PRO A 87 -15.95 2.47 10.21
N ARG A 88 -15.88 1.57 9.24
CA ARG A 88 -15.04 0.37 9.35
C ARG A 88 -13.60 0.80 9.44
N ASP A 89 -12.86 0.19 10.32
CA ASP A 89 -11.43 0.39 10.50
C ASP A 89 -10.67 -0.94 10.49
N GLY A 90 -9.35 -0.86 10.69
CA GLY A 90 -8.49 -2.05 10.70
C GLY A 90 -7.89 -2.37 9.34
N TYR A 91 -8.27 -1.66 8.28
CA TYR A 91 -7.61 -1.80 6.97
C TYR A 91 -6.13 -1.46 7.06
N THR A 92 -5.35 -2.19 6.30
CA THR A 92 -3.89 -2.07 6.33
C THR A 92 -3.35 -1.95 4.91
N ILE A 93 -2.38 -1.05 4.69
CA ILE A 93 -1.51 -1.08 3.52
C ILE A 93 -0.16 -1.63 3.99
N HIS A 94 0.29 -2.68 3.34
CA HIS A 94 1.62 -3.22 3.53
C HIS A 94 2.48 -2.90 2.31
N TYR A 95 3.64 -2.32 2.54
CA TYR A 95 4.59 -1.90 1.52
C TYR A 95 5.76 -2.86 1.47
N ASN A 96 5.98 -3.50 0.33
CA ASN A 96 7.20 -4.24 0.05
C ASN A 96 8.17 -3.33 -0.75
N PRO A 97 9.19 -2.77 -0.12
CA PRO A 97 10.08 -1.80 -0.76
C PRO A 97 11.06 -2.42 -1.77
N ASN A 98 11.15 -3.75 -1.89
CA ASN A 98 12.05 -4.46 -2.81
C ASN A 98 13.49 -3.91 -2.77
N GLY A 99 14.02 -3.70 -1.56
CA GLY A 99 15.36 -3.18 -1.32
C GLY A 99 15.48 -1.65 -1.36
N GLY A 100 14.37 -0.92 -1.45
CA GLY A 100 14.33 0.52 -1.20
C GLY A 100 14.44 0.85 0.29
N ASN A 101 14.69 2.12 0.61
CA ASN A 101 15.00 2.60 1.96
C ASN A 101 13.77 2.89 2.85
N LEU A 102 12.60 2.33 2.54
CA LEU A 102 11.40 2.50 3.37
C LEU A 102 11.56 1.69 4.68
N THR A 103 11.35 2.37 5.81
CA THR A 103 11.42 1.76 7.15
C THR A 103 10.04 1.40 7.69
N THR A 104 9.03 2.24 7.44
CA THR A 104 7.64 1.98 7.84
C THR A 104 6.93 1.21 6.74
N VAL A 105 6.82 -0.10 6.90
CA VAL A 105 6.24 -1.00 5.87
C VAL A 105 4.76 -1.30 6.08
N THR A 106 4.17 -0.89 7.19
CA THR A 106 2.76 -1.13 7.51
C THR A 106 2.06 0.18 7.87
N GLN A 107 0.93 0.45 7.23
CA GLN A 107 0.13 1.64 7.45
C GLN A 107 -1.30 1.25 7.79
N THR A 108 -1.81 1.73 8.93
CA THR A 108 -3.20 1.53 9.40
C THR A 108 -3.96 2.84 9.54
N THR A 109 -3.25 3.97 9.45
CA THR A 109 -3.81 5.32 9.60
C THR A 109 -3.35 6.21 8.45
N VAL A 110 -4.13 7.26 8.19
CA VAL A 110 -3.80 8.32 7.25
C VAL A 110 -3.16 9.51 7.98
N SER A 111 -2.71 10.51 7.25
CA SER A 111 -2.18 11.74 7.83
C SER A 111 -3.19 12.36 8.81
N GLY A 112 -2.70 12.74 10.00
CA GLY A 112 -3.55 13.23 11.08
C GLY A 112 -4.07 12.14 12.03
N GLY A 113 -3.68 10.87 11.85
CA GLY A 113 -4.01 9.75 12.74
C GLY A 113 -5.40 9.14 12.54
N ALA A 114 -6.16 9.60 11.54
CA ALA A 114 -7.44 8.97 11.20
C ALA A 114 -7.22 7.55 10.65
N LYS A 115 -8.18 6.67 10.88
CA LYS A 115 -8.14 5.30 10.37
C LYS A 115 -8.28 5.26 8.86
N LEU A 116 -7.59 4.31 8.24
CA LEU A 116 -7.72 4.03 6.82
C LEU A 116 -9.13 3.49 6.51
N LYS A 117 -9.74 3.97 5.43
CA LYS A 117 -11.11 3.61 5.03
C LYS A 117 -11.12 2.86 3.70
N TRP A 118 -12.14 2.04 3.50
CA TRP A 118 -12.39 1.33 2.24
C TRP A 118 -12.46 2.26 1.01
N THR A 119 -13.00 3.45 1.22
CA THR A 119 -13.21 4.46 0.16
C THR A 119 -12.03 5.41 -0.05
N ASP A 120 -10.98 5.31 0.76
CA ASP A 120 -9.82 6.19 0.61
C ASP A 120 -9.11 5.92 -0.72
N VAL A 121 -8.80 6.98 -1.45
CA VAL A 121 -7.97 6.91 -2.65
C VAL A 121 -6.54 6.62 -2.22
N VAL A 122 -6.00 5.45 -2.59
CA VAL A 122 -4.73 4.95 -2.07
C VAL A 122 -3.60 5.95 -2.27
N ASN A 123 -3.47 6.51 -3.49
CA ASN A 123 -2.42 7.50 -3.77
C ASN A 123 -2.46 8.74 -2.85
N ASN A 124 -3.64 9.13 -2.38
CA ASN A 124 -3.79 10.31 -1.52
C ASN A 124 -3.38 10.04 -0.07
N VAL A 125 -3.55 8.80 0.38
CA VAL A 125 -3.33 8.41 1.78
C VAL A 125 -1.99 7.70 2.02
N MET A 126 -1.26 7.32 0.97
CA MET A 126 0.06 6.69 1.09
C MET A 126 1.03 7.53 1.91
N LEU A 127 1.90 6.85 2.65
CA LEU A 127 2.99 7.47 3.41
C LEU A 127 3.87 8.35 2.49
N SER A 128 4.25 9.54 2.98
CA SER A 128 5.14 10.45 2.25
C SER A 128 6.47 9.80 1.91
N ASP A 129 7.01 9.00 2.83
CA ASP A 129 8.28 8.28 2.65
C ASP A 129 8.17 7.19 1.59
N ALA A 130 7.01 6.54 1.47
CA ALA A 130 6.75 5.58 0.41
C ALA A 130 6.78 6.21 -0.99
N LYS A 131 6.43 7.50 -1.10
CA LYS A 131 6.49 8.24 -2.37
C LYS A 131 7.90 8.74 -2.73
N ASN A 132 8.80 8.82 -1.75
CA ASN A 132 10.12 9.42 -1.87
C ASN A 132 11.27 8.42 -1.64
N MET A 133 11.00 7.14 -1.82
CA MET A 133 11.99 6.08 -1.62
C MET A 133 13.18 6.19 -2.57
N LYS A 134 14.31 5.67 -2.08
CA LYS A 134 15.55 5.57 -2.85
C LYS A 134 16.10 4.15 -2.78
N LYS A 135 16.72 3.72 -3.87
CA LYS A 135 17.54 2.51 -3.96
C LYS A 135 18.76 2.87 -4.78
N LEU A 136 19.95 2.53 -4.25
CA LEU A 136 21.21 2.82 -4.94
C LEU A 136 21.23 2.14 -6.32
N GLY A 137 21.68 2.86 -7.31
CA GLY A 137 21.76 2.36 -8.67
C GLY A 137 20.43 2.23 -9.40
N CYS A 138 19.30 2.61 -8.79
CA CYS A 138 17.98 2.43 -9.38
C CYS A 138 17.18 3.72 -9.43
N THR A 139 16.18 3.74 -10.31
CA THR A 139 15.12 4.74 -10.36
C THR A 139 13.82 4.10 -9.89
N PHE A 140 13.10 4.76 -9.00
CA PHE A 140 11.79 4.30 -8.54
C PHE A 140 10.78 4.40 -9.69
N ALA A 141 10.14 3.29 -10.02
CA ALA A 141 9.18 3.20 -11.13
C ALA A 141 7.72 3.18 -10.67
N GLY A 142 7.48 3.03 -9.35
CA GLY A 142 6.15 3.12 -8.76
C GLY A 142 5.78 1.95 -7.86
N TRP A 143 4.61 2.05 -7.24
CA TRP A 143 3.99 1.03 -6.43
C TRP A 143 2.95 0.25 -7.22
N PHE A 144 3.02 -1.06 -7.17
CA PHE A 144 2.15 -1.98 -7.93
C PHE A 144 1.40 -2.92 -6.99
N THR A 145 0.20 -3.33 -7.40
CA THR A 145 -0.66 -4.25 -6.65
C THR A 145 -0.30 -5.73 -6.84
N ALA A 146 0.68 -6.06 -7.67
CA ALA A 146 1.16 -7.42 -7.88
C ALA A 146 2.69 -7.49 -7.79
N ALA A 147 3.22 -8.57 -7.21
CA ALA A 147 4.65 -8.76 -7.00
C ALA A 147 5.46 -8.89 -8.32
N ASP A 148 4.82 -9.36 -9.39
CA ASP A 148 5.38 -9.45 -10.74
C ASP A 148 5.21 -8.16 -11.56
N PHE A 149 4.62 -7.12 -10.94
CA PHE A 149 4.32 -5.81 -11.54
C PHE A 149 3.31 -5.85 -12.70
N SER A 150 2.56 -6.92 -12.86
CA SER A 150 1.45 -7.03 -13.82
C SER A 150 0.18 -6.31 -13.33
N GLY A 151 0.10 -6.02 -12.02
CA GLY A 151 -1.04 -5.35 -11.40
C GLY A 151 -1.08 -3.84 -11.66
N THR A 152 -2.05 -3.17 -11.04
CA THR A 152 -2.27 -1.73 -11.19
C THR A 152 -1.17 -0.94 -10.49
N ARG A 153 -0.60 0.05 -11.17
CA ARG A 153 0.24 1.07 -10.55
C ARG A 153 -0.63 2.08 -9.79
N ILE A 154 -0.36 2.27 -8.50
CA ILE A 154 -1.22 3.05 -7.59
C ILE A 154 -0.76 4.51 -7.45
N ASP A 155 0.54 4.79 -7.47
CA ASP A 155 1.15 6.10 -7.19
C ASP A 155 1.16 7.07 -8.39
N VAL A 156 0.20 6.90 -9.29
CA VAL A 156 0.07 7.77 -10.46
C VAL A 156 -0.67 9.05 -10.08
N ALA A 157 -0.17 10.20 -10.53
CA ALA A 157 -0.85 11.48 -10.36
C ALA A 157 -2.28 11.41 -10.95
N GLY A 158 -3.28 11.83 -10.18
CA GLY A 158 -4.69 11.76 -10.57
C GLY A 158 -5.32 10.38 -10.48
N SER A 159 -4.62 9.37 -9.92
CA SER A 159 -5.24 8.08 -9.63
C SER A 159 -6.45 8.25 -8.71
N THR A 160 -7.55 7.60 -9.06
CA THR A 160 -8.79 7.54 -8.27
C THR A 160 -9.02 6.16 -7.65
N THR A 161 -8.06 5.24 -7.78
CA THR A 161 -8.18 3.89 -7.26
C THR A 161 -8.32 3.91 -5.75
N THR A 162 -9.46 3.44 -5.25
CA THR A 162 -9.71 3.35 -3.81
C THR A 162 -9.05 2.11 -3.22
N PHE A 163 -8.88 2.10 -1.88
CA PHE A 163 -8.37 0.94 -1.15
C PHE A 163 -9.16 -0.32 -1.50
N GLY A 164 -10.50 -0.25 -1.44
CA GLY A 164 -11.35 -1.40 -1.77
C GLY A 164 -11.18 -1.90 -3.20
N GLN A 165 -11.08 -0.99 -4.19
CA GLN A 165 -10.84 -1.38 -5.58
C GLN A 165 -9.50 -2.09 -5.75
N ALA A 166 -8.45 -1.58 -5.09
CA ALA A 166 -7.11 -2.17 -5.17
C ALA A 166 -7.07 -3.57 -4.55
N VAL A 167 -7.69 -3.74 -3.38
CA VAL A 167 -7.75 -5.05 -2.69
C VAL A 167 -8.59 -6.06 -3.46
N MET A 168 -9.77 -5.67 -3.96
CA MET A 168 -10.62 -6.57 -4.77
C MET A 168 -9.92 -7.04 -6.06
N ALA A 169 -9.03 -6.21 -6.62
CA ALA A 169 -8.20 -6.60 -7.76
C ALA A 169 -7.14 -7.64 -7.39
N GLN A 170 -6.59 -7.59 -6.16
CA GLN A 170 -5.65 -8.59 -5.64
C GLN A 170 -6.33 -9.88 -5.20
N GLN A 171 -7.51 -9.77 -4.61
CA GLN A 171 -8.23 -10.86 -3.96
C GLN A 171 -9.70 -10.85 -4.41
N PRO A 172 -10.01 -11.46 -5.56
CA PRO A 172 -11.38 -11.52 -6.05
C PRO A 172 -12.32 -12.18 -5.03
N GLY A 173 -13.44 -11.52 -4.74
CA GLY A 173 -14.42 -11.98 -3.77
C GLY A 173 -14.25 -11.43 -2.36
N ILE A 174 -13.13 -10.74 -2.07
CA ILE A 174 -12.97 -10.03 -0.80
C ILE A 174 -13.98 -8.89 -0.68
N THR A 175 -14.42 -8.63 0.51
CA THR A 175 -15.35 -7.54 0.84
C THR A 175 -14.74 -6.65 1.92
N GLU A 176 -15.38 -5.52 2.20
CA GLU A 176 -14.99 -4.64 3.30
C GLU A 176 -15.13 -5.29 4.68
N ASP A 177 -15.99 -6.30 4.81
CA ASP A 177 -16.21 -7.05 6.07
C ASP A 177 -15.01 -7.90 6.47
N ASP A 178 -14.17 -8.27 5.49
CA ASP A 178 -13.01 -9.15 5.71
C ASP A 178 -11.80 -8.39 6.27
N VAL A 179 -11.88 -7.06 6.38
CA VAL A 179 -10.79 -6.18 6.87
C VAL A 179 -9.43 -6.52 6.25
N PRO A 180 -9.32 -6.54 4.92
CA PRO A 180 -8.13 -7.03 4.23
C PRO A 180 -6.92 -6.09 4.35
N THR A 181 -5.75 -6.65 4.04
CA THR A 181 -4.52 -5.90 3.80
C THR A 181 -4.31 -5.71 2.31
N LEU A 182 -4.00 -4.48 1.90
CA LEU A 182 -3.53 -4.15 0.55
C LEU A 182 -2.02 -4.31 0.49
N GLU A 183 -1.54 -5.25 -0.32
CA GLU A 183 -0.11 -5.45 -0.57
C GLU A 183 0.37 -4.54 -1.72
N LEU A 184 1.41 -3.77 -1.51
CA LEU A 184 2.04 -2.93 -2.52
C LEU A 184 3.50 -3.28 -2.70
N TYR A 185 3.94 -3.38 -3.95
CA TYR A 185 5.29 -3.78 -4.34
C TYR A 185 5.99 -2.66 -5.09
N ALA A 186 7.14 -2.23 -4.58
CA ALA A 186 7.95 -1.21 -5.23
C ALA A 186 8.65 -1.80 -6.46
N LYS A 187 8.49 -1.16 -7.62
CA LYS A 187 9.23 -1.45 -8.83
C LYS A 187 10.42 -0.52 -8.96
N TRP A 188 11.55 -1.08 -9.26
CA TRP A 188 12.79 -0.38 -9.52
C TRP A 188 13.27 -0.65 -10.94
N VAL A 189 13.82 0.37 -11.58
CA VAL A 189 14.52 0.27 -12.85
C VAL A 189 15.98 0.61 -12.61
N GLU A 190 16.87 -0.27 -13.01
CA GLU A 190 18.32 -0.03 -12.92
C GLU A 190 18.71 1.16 -13.76
N LYS A 191 19.65 1.95 -13.25
CA LYS A 191 20.24 3.06 -14.00
C LYS A 191 21.37 2.55 -14.86
N ASP A 192 21.41 3.05 -16.09
CA ASP A 192 22.53 2.85 -17.00
C ASP A 192 23.63 3.87 -16.70
N TYR A 193 24.82 3.36 -16.50
CA TYR A 193 26.04 4.16 -16.35
C TYR A 193 26.98 3.87 -17.51
N THR A 194 27.96 4.74 -17.69
CA THR A 194 29.01 4.60 -18.70
C THR A 194 30.36 4.68 -18.02
N VAL A 195 31.23 3.72 -18.30
CA VAL A 195 32.65 3.79 -17.95
C VAL A 195 33.43 4.28 -19.16
N THR A 196 34.13 5.40 -18.98
CA THR A 196 35.06 5.95 -19.98
C THR A 196 36.50 5.66 -19.58
N TYR A 197 37.34 5.42 -20.55
CA TYR A 197 38.73 5.04 -20.31
C TYR A 197 39.66 6.10 -20.88
N ASN A 198 40.66 6.50 -20.07
CA ASN A 198 41.74 7.36 -20.51
C ASN A 198 43.07 6.63 -20.36
N ALA A 199 43.69 6.34 -21.49
CA ALA A 199 44.93 5.57 -21.50
C ALA A 199 46.16 6.32 -20.97
N GLN A 200 46.08 7.64 -20.81
CA GLN A 200 47.16 8.51 -20.30
C GLN A 200 48.49 8.24 -20.97
N LEU A 201 48.49 8.03 -22.28
CA LEU A 201 49.74 7.79 -23.02
C LEU A 201 50.65 8.99 -22.95
N PRO A 202 51.97 8.77 -22.73
CA PRO A 202 52.95 9.85 -22.70
C PRO A 202 53.12 10.57 -24.03
N THR A 203 52.89 9.90 -25.13
CA THR A 203 52.86 10.44 -26.49
C THR A 203 51.78 9.74 -27.31
N GLY A 204 51.12 10.51 -28.19
CA GLY A 204 50.01 10.01 -29.02
C GLY A 204 48.69 9.89 -28.28
N SER A 205 47.70 9.32 -28.92
CA SER A 205 46.39 9.03 -28.36
C SER A 205 45.84 7.71 -28.88
N ILE A 206 45.11 7.01 -28.05
CA ILE A 206 44.34 5.85 -28.43
C ILE A 206 42.90 6.05 -28.05
N THR A 207 41.98 5.74 -28.92
CA THR A 207 40.54 5.76 -28.61
C THR A 207 40.14 4.40 -28.08
N ILE A 208 39.65 4.36 -26.88
CA ILE A 208 39.09 3.17 -26.24
C ILE A 208 37.58 3.37 -26.13
N GLY A 209 36.82 2.40 -26.62
CA GLY A 209 35.37 2.45 -26.57
C GLY A 209 34.85 2.44 -25.12
N ASN A 210 33.86 3.27 -24.85
CA ASN A 210 33.19 3.28 -23.56
C ASN A 210 32.48 1.93 -23.31
N LYS A 211 32.40 1.53 -22.05
CA LYS A 211 31.58 0.40 -21.64
C LYS A 211 30.23 0.93 -21.13
N THR A 212 29.16 0.57 -21.85
CA THR A 212 27.80 0.98 -21.55
C THR A 212 26.81 -0.02 -22.15
N PRO A 213 25.65 -0.33 -21.52
CA PRO A 213 25.31 0.08 -20.14
C PRO A 213 26.14 -0.67 -19.08
N VAL A 214 26.35 -0.01 -17.95
CA VAL A 214 26.93 -0.61 -16.75
C VAL A 214 25.94 -0.34 -15.61
N HIS A 215 25.60 -1.35 -14.86
CA HIS A 215 24.70 -1.23 -13.70
C HIS A 215 25.48 -1.12 -12.40
N TRP A 216 24.80 -0.78 -11.31
CA TRP A 216 25.41 -0.47 -10.02
C TRP A 216 26.24 -1.61 -9.42
N ASP A 217 25.85 -2.85 -9.72
CA ASP A 217 26.49 -4.08 -9.25
C ASP A 217 27.34 -4.78 -10.33
N SER A 218 27.48 -4.17 -11.52
CA SER A 218 28.27 -4.73 -12.60
C SER A 218 29.74 -4.92 -12.21
N THR A 219 30.28 -6.03 -12.62
CA THR A 219 31.71 -6.37 -12.54
C THR A 219 32.38 -6.32 -13.91
N ASN A 220 33.63 -6.71 -14.00
CA ASN A 220 34.38 -6.70 -15.25
C ASN A 220 34.34 -5.34 -15.97
N LEU A 221 34.77 -4.30 -15.28
CA LEU A 221 34.69 -2.91 -15.77
C LEU A 221 35.81 -2.58 -16.78
N ARG A 222 36.74 -3.47 -17.06
CA ARG A 222 37.79 -3.23 -18.05
C ARG A 222 37.24 -3.15 -19.48
N PRO A 223 37.88 -2.37 -20.36
CA PRO A 223 37.44 -2.28 -21.77
C PRO A 223 37.57 -3.62 -22.48
N ALA A 224 36.59 -3.95 -23.35
CA ALA A 224 36.63 -5.17 -24.11
C ALA A 224 37.77 -5.13 -25.12
N GLY A 225 38.59 -6.20 -25.18
CA GLY A 225 39.67 -6.35 -26.13
C GLY A 225 40.93 -5.49 -25.86
N ASN A 226 40.94 -4.67 -24.81
CA ASN A 226 42.08 -3.83 -24.44
C ASN A 226 42.68 -4.27 -23.11
N GLU A 227 43.08 -5.51 -23.05
CA GLU A 227 43.63 -6.11 -21.84
C GLU A 227 45.04 -5.59 -21.55
N THR A 228 45.76 -5.21 -22.62
CA THR A 228 47.09 -4.60 -22.54
C THR A 228 47.20 -3.41 -23.49
N LEU A 229 47.61 -2.27 -22.93
CA LEU A 229 48.04 -1.12 -23.72
C LEU A 229 49.57 -1.18 -23.84
N SER A 230 50.10 -0.75 -24.97
CA SER A 230 51.54 -0.63 -25.19
C SER A 230 51.91 0.81 -25.54
N ALA A 231 53.00 1.29 -24.97
CA ALA A 231 53.65 2.55 -25.34
C ALA A 231 55.17 2.34 -25.24
N ASP A 232 55.92 2.87 -26.23
CA ASP A 232 57.37 2.70 -26.28
C ASP A 232 58.04 3.23 -24.98
N GLY A 233 58.78 2.33 -24.32
CA GLY A 233 59.49 2.64 -23.07
C GLY A 233 58.59 2.66 -21.80
N TYR A 234 57.34 2.18 -21.88
CA TYR A 234 56.46 2.15 -20.71
C TYR A 234 55.73 0.79 -20.63
N ASP A 235 55.55 0.36 -19.37
CA ASP A 235 54.72 -0.80 -19.04
C ASP A 235 53.33 -0.36 -18.60
N PHE A 236 52.28 -1.04 -19.12
CA PHE A 236 50.93 -0.83 -18.68
C PHE A 236 50.70 -1.51 -17.32
N LEU A 237 50.43 -0.71 -16.28
CA LEU A 237 50.27 -1.20 -14.92
C LEU A 237 48.83 -1.58 -14.57
N GLY A 238 47.85 -1.21 -15.41
CA GLY A 238 46.44 -1.48 -15.19
C GLY A 238 45.60 -0.22 -15.17
N TRP A 239 44.31 -0.43 -14.94
CA TRP A 239 43.33 0.65 -14.85
C TRP A 239 43.16 1.09 -13.40
N ASN A 240 43.05 2.40 -13.15
CA ASN A 240 42.82 2.99 -11.85
C ASN A 240 41.70 4.04 -11.93
N THR A 241 40.95 4.22 -10.85
CA THR A 241 39.84 5.21 -10.80
C THR A 241 40.33 6.66 -10.77
N LYS A 242 41.62 6.90 -10.47
CA LYS A 242 42.25 8.23 -10.46
C LYS A 242 43.45 8.29 -11.38
N ALA A 243 43.59 9.42 -12.05
CA ALA A 243 44.68 9.66 -13.00
C ALA A 243 46.10 9.52 -12.43
N ASN A 244 46.27 9.88 -11.14
CA ASN A 244 47.55 9.79 -10.44
C ASN A 244 47.84 8.40 -9.83
N GLY A 245 47.00 7.41 -10.09
CA GLY A 245 47.12 6.05 -9.57
C GLY A 245 46.78 5.87 -8.07
N SER A 246 46.35 6.93 -7.38
CA SER A 246 46.04 6.83 -5.93
C SER A 246 44.65 6.32 -5.62
N GLY A 247 43.83 6.05 -6.67
CA GLY A 247 42.48 5.51 -6.52
C GLY A 247 42.46 3.99 -6.41
N MET A 248 41.31 3.41 -6.71
CA MET A 248 41.13 1.96 -6.72
C MET A 248 41.69 1.36 -8.02
N THR A 249 42.49 0.32 -7.93
CA THR A 249 42.88 -0.50 -9.07
C THR A 249 41.69 -1.32 -9.57
N VAL A 250 41.36 -1.22 -10.83
CA VAL A 250 40.21 -1.91 -11.44
C VAL A 250 40.65 -3.30 -11.92
N THR A 251 40.03 -4.32 -11.36
CA THR A 251 40.19 -5.73 -11.73
C THR A 251 38.89 -6.27 -12.33
N ASP A 252 38.86 -7.51 -12.79
CA ASP A 252 37.64 -8.17 -13.28
C ASP A 252 36.59 -8.34 -12.18
N ALA A 253 37.04 -8.45 -10.93
CA ALA A 253 36.17 -8.55 -9.76
C ALA A 253 35.70 -7.19 -9.20
N THR A 254 36.21 -6.07 -9.72
CA THR A 254 35.83 -4.74 -9.24
C THR A 254 34.37 -4.45 -9.59
N VAL A 255 33.57 -4.17 -8.55
CA VAL A 255 32.15 -3.80 -8.72
C VAL A 255 32.06 -2.31 -9.04
N PHE A 256 31.18 -1.93 -9.96
CA PHE A 256 31.01 -0.53 -10.41
C PHE A 256 30.73 0.42 -9.24
N SER A 257 29.86 0.02 -8.31
CA SER A 257 29.54 0.83 -7.13
C SER A 257 30.77 1.19 -6.28
N ALA A 258 31.69 0.26 -6.10
CA ALA A 258 32.94 0.49 -5.37
C ALA A 258 33.88 1.40 -6.17
N ALA A 259 34.03 1.20 -7.47
CA ALA A 259 34.82 2.08 -8.34
C ALA A 259 34.26 3.50 -8.37
N TYR A 260 32.92 3.67 -8.50
CA TYR A 260 32.25 4.96 -8.55
C TYR A 260 32.44 5.81 -7.28
N GLN A 261 32.52 5.19 -6.11
CA GLN A 261 32.77 5.89 -4.84
C GLN A 261 34.22 6.32 -4.64
N ASN A 262 35.14 5.87 -5.48
CA ASN A 262 36.58 6.12 -5.39
C ASN A 262 37.12 7.01 -6.53
N VAL A 263 36.25 7.68 -7.26
CA VAL A 263 36.62 8.62 -8.36
C VAL A 263 37.04 9.98 -7.82
#